data_9e8a7c7cb8f984f3320c7b148bf6ec1a
#
_entry.id   9e8a7c7cb8f984f3320c7b148bf6ec1a
#
_cell.length_a   1.000
_cell.length_b   1.000
_cell.length_c   1.000
_cell.angle_alpha   90.00
_cell.angle_beta   90.00
_cell.angle_gamma   90.00
#
_symmetry.space_group_name_H-M   'P 1'
#
loop_
_entity.id
_entity.type
_entity.pdbx_description
1 polymer ?
#
loop_
_entity_poly.entity_id
_entity_poly.type
_entity_poly.pdbx_seq_one_letter_code
_entity_poly.pdbx_strand_id
1 'polypeptide(L)'
;MSEKQLTAHDMKLLTCAGIYVEPQALNGPALVFPISDGEGGEIRVLWQDGAYESATYTDSRKNQLVFHYLELYDLLFEAACPVRSVLMLGAGGCSYPRYLVAHYPEVSCDALELDPKIADLARSYFFVDEAIRESNGRLRVQVADGVEYIKSLAISDNKRYDAILNDCFSGEVPPAAMMTVEWMSQVAHCLTPGGRYLTNVVSAQVGEGAHQLEVLLDAAHTVFEQVEIVPLDPEIDPTEPDNLMLVCQRA
;
A
#
# COMPACT_ATOMS: atom_id res chain seq x y z
N MET A 1 -8.14 11.73 -25.85
CA MET A 1 -7.50 10.73 -26.76
C MET A 1 -8.29 9.44 -26.60
N SER A 2 -8.77 8.79 -27.69
CA SER A 2 -9.53 7.55 -27.56
C SER A 2 -8.63 6.44 -27.04
N GLU A 3 -8.97 5.85 -25.91
CA GLU A 3 -8.34 4.64 -25.39
C GLU A 3 -8.41 3.55 -26.47
N LYS A 4 -7.27 3.21 -27.03
CA LYS A 4 -7.17 2.04 -27.88
C LYS A 4 -7.24 0.81 -27.00
N GLN A 5 -8.39 0.16 -26.95
CA GLN A 5 -8.50 -1.17 -26.34
C GLN A 5 -7.50 -2.13 -26.99
N LEU A 6 -6.72 -2.83 -26.16
CA LEU A 6 -5.81 -3.87 -26.60
C LEU A 6 -6.62 -4.97 -27.33
N THR A 7 -6.19 -5.33 -28.54
CA THR A 7 -6.81 -6.42 -29.29
C THR A 7 -6.30 -7.79 -28.80
N ALA A 8 -7.01 -8.86 -29.13
CA ALA A 8 -6.53 -10.23 -28.84
C ALA A 8 -5.17 -10.53 -29.52
N HIS A 9 -4.87 -9.86 -30.64
CA HIS A 9 -3.58 -9.97 -31.32
C HIS A 9 -2.47 -9.27 -30.52
N ASP A 10 -2.74 -8.06 -30.01
CA ASP A 10 -1.80 -7.31 -29.19
C ASP A 10 -1.47 -8.08 -27.91
N MET A 11 -2.49 -8.65 -27.26
CA MET A 11 -2.32 -9.46 -26.05
C MET A 11 -1.44 -10.69 -26.30
N LYS A 12 -1.61 -11.36 -27.45
CA LYS A 12 -0.76 -12.49 -27.82
C LYS A 12 0.69 -12.08 -28.04
N LEU A 13 0.94 -10.93 -28.68
CA LEU A 13 2.29 -10.40 -28.88
C LEU A 13 2.97 -10.05 -27.55
N LEU A 14 2.24 -9.40 -26.63
CA LEU A 14 2.73 -9.06 -25.31
C LEU A 14 3.09 -10.32 -24.50
N THR A 15 2.23 -11.34 -24.53
CA THR A 15 2.49 -12.63 -23.87
C THR A 15 3.73 -13.32 -24.44
N CYS A 16 3.92 -13.28 -25.76
CA CYS A 16 5.14 -13.81 -26.40
C CYS A 16 6.41 -13.06 -25.99
N ALA A 17 6.29 -11.78 -25.61
CA ALA A 17 7.37 -10.95 -25.09
C ALA A 17 7.58 -11.09 -23.56
N GLY A 18 6.86 -12.02 -22.90
CA GLY A 18 6.94 -12.21 -21.43
C GLY A 18 6.12 -11.21 -20.63
N ILE A 19 5.22 -10.46 -21.28
CA ILE A 19 4.35 -9.49 -20.64
C ILE A 19 2.97 -10.12 -20.47
N TYR A 20 2.53 -10.26 -19.23
CA TYR A 20 1.16 -10.66 -18.93
C TYR A 20 0.26 -9.42 -18.87
N VAL A 21 -0.95 -9.51 -19.43
CA VAL A 21 -1.93 -8.43 -19.43
C VAL A 21 -3.24 -8.92 -18.83
N GLU A 22 -3.72 -8.25 -17.79
CA GLU A 22 -5.07 -8.39 -17.27
C GLU A 22 -5.92 -7.20 -17.76
N PRO A 23 -6.80 -7.40 -18.76
CA PRO A 23 -7.52 -6.31 -19.40
C PRO A 23 -8.72 -5.82 -18.61
N GLN A 24 -9.14 -6.53 -17.56
CA GLN A 24 -10.39 -6.30 -16.82
C GLN A 24 -10.16 -5.86 -15.38
N ALA A 25 -8.96 -5.35 -15.06
CA ALA A 25 -8.71 -4.71 -13.79
C ALA A 25 -9.51 -3.39 -13.67
N LEU A 26 -9.88 -3.00 -12.44
CA LEU A 26 -10.82 -1.90 -12.19
C LEU A 26 -10.35 -0.56 -12.73
N ASN A 27 -9.04 -0.27 -12.63
CA ASN A 27 -8.45 0.99 -13.09
C ASN A 27 -7.83 0.86 -14.50
N GLY A 28 -8.41 0.05 -15.37
CA GLY A 28 -7.86 -0.21 -16.70
C GLY A 28 -6.90 -1.41 -16.74
N PRO A 29 -6.33 -1.72 -17.91
CA PRO A 29 -5.48 -2.90 -18.07
C PRO A 29 -4.28 -2.88 -17.15
N ALA A 30 -4.06 -3.98 -16.42
CA ALA A 30 -2.87 -4.18 -15.61
C ALA A 30 -1.86 -5.08 -16.35
N LEU A 31 -0.59 -4.75 -16.25
CA LEU A 31 0.51 -5.48 -16.89
C LEU A 31 1.47 -6.01 -15.83
N VAL A 32 1.92 -7.26 -16.04
CA VAL A 32 3.00 -7.85 -15.25
C VAL A 32 4.12 -8.22 -16.18
N PHE A 33 5.32 -7.71 -15.93
CA PHE A 33 6.49 -7.94 -16.77
C PHE A 33 7.80 -7.86 -15.97
N PRO A 34 8.87 -8.52 -16.48
CA PRO A 34 10.19 -8.41 -15.87
C PRO A 34 10.94 -7.16 -16.34
N ILE A 35 11.74 -6.60 -15.45
CA ILE A 35 12.76 -5.60 -15.76
C ILE A 35 14.09 -5.99 -15.12
N SER A 36 15.22 -5.47 -15.62
CA SER A 36 16.52 -5.66 -14.98
C SER A 36 16.60 -4.85 -13.68
N ASP A 37 17.21 -5.43 -12.64
CA ASP A 37 17.53 -4.71 -11.40
C ASP A 37 18.81 -3.84 -11.51
N GLY A 38 19.49 -3.86 -12.67
CA GLY A 38 20.74 -3.15 -12.89
C GLY A 38 21.98 -3.88 -12.36
N GLU A 39 21.83 -4.95 -11.61
CA GLU A 39 22.91 -5.73 -10.98
C GLU A 39 23.03 -7.16 -11.55
N GLY A 40 22.33 -7.43 -12.64
CA GLY A 40 22.32 -8.75 -13.31
C GLY A 40 21.20 -9.68 -12.82
N GLY A 41 20.31 -9.20 -11.97
CA GLY A 41 19.07 -9.87 -11.56
C GLY A 41 17.85 -9.34 -12.28
N GLU A 42 16.67 -9.84 -11.86
CA GLU A 42 15.38 -9.50 -12.42
C GLU A 42 14.40 -9.06 -11.33
N ILE A 43 13.66 -7.99 -11.62
CA ILE A 43 12.53 -7.51 -10.85
C ILE A 43 11.28 -7.76 -11.69
N ARG A 44 10.25 -8.28 -11.08
CA ARG A 44 8.91 -8.35 -11.67
C ARG A 44 8.09 -7.18 -11.17
N VAL A 45 7.48 -6.46 -12.10
CA VAL A 45 6.67 -5.27 -11.82
C VAL A 45 5.21 -5.50 -12.20
N LEU A 46 4.31 -4.92 -11.41
CA LEU A 46 2.91 -4.69 -11.74
C LEU A 46 2.79 -3.22 -12.15
N TRP A 47 2.25 -2.98 -13.33
CA TRP A 47 2.03 -1.65 -13.86
C TRP A 47 0.57 -1.48 -14.25
N GLN A 48 -0.03 -0.34 -13.88
CA GLN A 48 -1.40 0.02 -14.23
C GLN A 48 -1.52 1.54 -14.33
N ASP A 49 -2.33 2.04 -15.25
CA ASP A 49 -2.69 3.46 -15.41
C ASP A 49 -1.49 4.44 -15.37
N GLY A 50 -0.35 4.04 -15.95
CA GLY A 50 0.84 4.89 -16.04
C GLY A 50 1.80 4.78 -14.84
N ALA A 51 1.48 4.00 -13.80
CA ALA A 51 2.27 3.86 -12.60
C ALA A 51 2.74 2.42 -12.34
N TYR A 52 3.84 2.28 -11.61
CA TYR A 52 4.27 1.01 -11.03
C TYR A 52 3.57 0.80 -9.69
N GLU A 53 2.58 -0.10 -9.67
CA GLU A 53 1.78 -0.41 -8.48
C GLU A 53 2.53 -1.30 -7.48
N SER A 54 3.39 -2.18 -7.98
CA SER A 54 4.15 -3.09 -7.12
C SER A 54 5.36 -3.66 -7.85
N ALA A 55 6.35 -4.08 -7.07
CA ALA A 55 7.51 -4.78 -7.60
C ALA A 55 8.02 -5.85 -6.62
N THR A 56 8.68 -6.89 -7.17
CA THR A 56 9.33 -7.94 -6.39
C THR A 56 10.57 -8.46 -7.11
N TYR A 57 11.63 -8.76 -6.36
CA TYR A 57 12.73 -9.57 -6.89
C TYR A 57 12.24 -10.98 -7.21
N THR A 58 12.81 -11.61 -8.25
CA THR A 58 12.42 -12.97 -8.67
C THR A 58 13.36 -14.06 -8.15
N ASP A 59 14.35 -13.67 -7.33
CA ASP A 59 15.38 -14.54 -6.74
C ASP A 59 15.23 -14.67 -5.19
N SER A 60 16.32 -15.00 -4.50
CA SER A 60 16.34 -15.13 -3.04
C SER A 60 15.99 -13.86 -2.28
N ARG A 61 16.00 -12.69 -2.93
CA ARG A 61 15.61 -11.38 -2.39
C ARG A 61 14.09 -11.15 -2.47
N LYS A 62 13.28 -12.11 -2.89
CA LYS A 62 11.82 -11.96 -3.09
C LYS A 62 11.05 -11.34 -1.94
N ASN A 63 11.57 -11.42 -0.71
CA ASN A 63 10.99 -10.81 0.49
C ASN A 63 11.62 -9.47 0.87
N GLN A 64 12.54 -8.92 0.04
CA GLN A 64 13.04 -7.56 0.19
C GLN A 64 12.14 -6.58 -0.55
N LEU A 65 12.13 -5.33 -0.09
CA LEU A 65 11.41 -4.26 -0.73
C LEU A 65 12.20 -3.76 -1.95
N VAL A 66 11.49 -3.50 -3.06
CA VAL A 66 12.05 -2.89 -4.27
C VAL A 66 11.86 -1.38 -4.24
N PHE A 67 10.70 -0.93 -3.78
CA PHE A 67 10.39 0.48 -3.66
C PHE A 67 10.75 0.98 -2.26
N HIS A 68 11.66 1.94 -2.19
CA HIS A 68 12.20 2.45 -0.92
C HIS A 68 11.15 3.15 -0.06
N TYR A 69 10.11 3.78 -0.66
CA TYR A 69 9.06 4.41 0.13
C TYR A 69 8.33 3.43 1.07
N LEU A 70 8.28 2.15 0.71
CA LEU A 70 7.68 1.12 1.55
C LEU A 70 8.43 0.91 2.87
N GLU A 71 9.73 1.25 2.94
CA GLU A 71 10.50 1.19 4.17
C GLU A 71 9.99 2.18 5.22
N LEU A 72 9.34 3.27 4.80
CA LEU A 72 8.72 4.23 5.73
C LEU A 72 7.58 3.60 6.55
N TYR A 73 6.98 2.51 6.10
CA TYR A 73 6.00 1.80 6.93
C TYR A 73 6.63 1.14 8.17
N ASP A 74 7.95 0.92 8.22
CA ASP A 74 8.63 0.41 9.41
C ASP A 74 8.59 1.41 10.58
N LEU A 75 8.24 2.68 10.36
CA LEU A 75 7.90 3.64 11.41
C LEU A 75 6.77 3.15 12.34
N LEU A 76 5.99 2.15 11.93
CA LEU A 76 5.03 1.48 12.81
C LEU A 76 5.68 0.89 14.06
N PHE A 77 6.96 0.47 13.97
CA PHE A 77 7.71 -0.14 15.07
C PHE A 77 8.31 0.88 16.06
N GLU A 78 8.29 2.17 15.74
CA GLU A 78 8.69 3.22 16.67
C GLU A 78 7.61 3.54 17.72
N ALA A 79 6.47 2.85 17.66
CA ALA A 79 5.43 2.93 18.68
C ALA A 79 5.96 2.47 20.05
N ALA A 80 5.43 3.06 21.12
CA ALA A 80 5.77 2.66 22.49
C ALA A 80 5.30 1.25 22.87
N CYS A 81 4.32 0.71 22.13
CA CYS A 81 3.75 -0.62 22.34
C CYS A 81 4.23 -1.59 21.25
N PRO A 82 4.44 -2.88 21.61
CA PRO A 82 4.79 -3.89 20.62
C PRO A 82 3.71 -4.05 19.55
N VAL A 83 4.11 -4.04 18.28
CA VAL A 83 3.20 -4.27 17.14
C VAL A 83 3.12 -5.77 16.87
N ARG A 84 1.90 -6.32 16.85
CA ARG A 84 1.62 -7.73 16.56
C ARG A 84 0.54 -7.94 15.50
N SER A 85 -0.36 -6.97 15.36
CA SER A 85 -1.48 -7.03 14.42
C SER A 85 -1.50 -5.79 13.54
N VAL A 86 -1.39 -6.00 12.24
CA VAL A 86 -1.33 -4.95 11.23
C VAL A 86 -2.45 -5.15 10.23
N LEU A 87 -3.10 -4.07 9.84
CA LEU A 87 -4.01 -4.00 8.70
C LEU A 87 -3.35 -3.16 7.60
N MET A 88 -3.26 -3.70 6.39
CA MET A 88 -2.82 -2.97 5.20
C MET A 88 -4.00 -2.74 4.26
N LEU A 89 -4.25 -1.48 3.92
CA LEU A 89 -5.24 -1.04 2.94
C LEU A 89 -4.52 -0.69 1.63
N GLY A 90 -4.97 -1.25 0.50
CA GLY A 90 -4.27 -1.14 -0.78
C GLY A 90 -3.04 -2.07 -0.80
N ALA A 91 -3.30 -3.38 -0.98
CA ALA A 91 -2.22 -4.35 -0.93
C ALA A 91 -1.43 -4.48 -2.24
N GLY A 92 -2.06 -4.18 -3.39
CA GLY A 92 -1.46 -4.35 -4.70
C GLY A 92 -0.82 -5.74 -4.87
N GLY A 93 0.47 -5.79 -5.22
CA GLY A 93 1.27 -7.01 -5.26
C GLY A 93 1.71 -7.55 -3.89
N CYS A 94 1.20 -6.99 -2.79
CA CYS A 94 1.52 -7.38 -1.41
C CYS A 94 3.02 -7.26 -1.05
N SER A 95 3.73 -6.28 -1.59
CA SER A 95 5.18 -6.13 -1.35
C SER A 95 5.48 -5.94 0.13
N TYR A 96 4.90 -4.93 0.78
CA TYR A 96 5.11 -4.69 2.21
C TYR A 96 4.51 -5.77 3.11
N PRO A 97 3.27 -6.27 2.91
CA PRO A 97 2.72 -7.36 3.71
C PRO A 97 3.59 -8.63 3.74
N ARG A 98 4.20 -9.00 2.61
CA ARG A 98 5.12 -10.15 2.51
C ARG A 98 6.43 -9.90 3.25
N TYR A 99 7.03 -8.71 3.02
CA TYR A 99 8.22 -8.27 3.75
C TYR A 99 7.98 -8.33 5.27
N LEU A 100 6.89 -7.75 5.74
CA LEU A 100 6.52 -7.66 7.15
C LEU A 100 6.50 -9.05 7.81
N VAL A 101 5.74 -10.00 7.26
CA VAL A 101 5.62 -11.33 7.89
C VAL A 101 6.86 -12.20 7.73
N ALA A 102 7.74 -11.89 6.76
CA ALA A 102 9.01 -12.59 6.57
C ALA A 102 10.08 -12.11 7.57
N HIS A 103 10.12 -10.82 7.88
CA HIS A 103 11.16 -10.22 8.73
C HIS A 103 10.75 -10.10 10.19
N TYR A 104 9.44 -10.04 10.48
CA TYR A 104 8.89 -9.88 11.83
C TYR A 104 8.00 -11.06 12.22
N PRO A 105 8.57 -12.15 12.77
CA PRO A 105 7.86 -13.40 13.02
C PRO A 105 6.71 -13.29 14.03
N GLU A 106 6.71 -12.24 14.87
CA GLU A 106 5.65 -11.99 15.86
C GLU A 106 4.45 -11.23 15.27
N VAL A 107 4.58 -10.69 14.03
CA VAL A 107 3.56 -9.85 13.42
C VAL A 107 2.65 -10.67 12.51
N SER A 108 1.35 -10.41 12.61
CA SER A 108 0.33 -10.85 11.65
C SER A 108 -0.19 -9.65 10.85
N CYS A 109 -0.49 -9.88 9.57
CA CYS A 109 -0.97 -8.86 8.67
C CYS A 109 -2.25 -9.32 7.94
N ASP A 110 -3.31 -8.53 8.08
CA ASP A 110 -4.47 -8.58 7.20
C ASP A 110 -4.26 -7.55 6.09
N ALA A 111 -4.22 -7.97 4.84
CA ALA A 111 -4.00 -7.11 3.68
C ALA A 111 -5.27 -7.08 2.82
N LEU A 112 -5.75 -5.90 2.50
CA LEU A 112 -6.95 -5.70 1.69
C LEU A 112 -6.58 -5.16 0.32
N GLU A 113 -7.13 -5.78 -0.71
CA GLU A 113 -7.04 -5.33 -2.08
C GLU A 113 -8.46 -5.15 -2.64
N LEU A 114 -8.71 -4.01 -3.27
CA LEU A 114 -10.03 -3.69 -3.81
C LEU A 114 -10.34 -4.49 -5.08
N ASP A 115 -9.32 -4.64 -5.95
CA ASP A 115 -9.48 -5.28 -7.25
C ASP A 115 -9.19 -6.78 -7.16
N PRO A 116 -10.21 -7.65 -7.39
CA PRO A 116 -9.99 -9.11 -7.40
C PRO A 116 -8.98 -9.55 -8.45
N LYS A 117 -8.84 -8.81 -9.57
CA LYS A 117 -7.87 -9.13 -10.62
C LYS A 117 -6.44 -8.84 -10.18
N ILE A 118 -6.23 -7.72 -9.48
CA ILE A 118 -4.93 -7.40 -8.88
C ILE A 118 -4.57 -8.42 -7.80
N ALA A 119 -5.54 -8.80 -6.95
CA ALA A 119 -5.32 -9.85 -5.95
C ALA A 119 -4.94 -11.21 -6.58
N ASP A 120 -5.56 -11.59 -7.72
CA ASP A 120 -5.21 -12.80 -8.47
C ASP A 120 -3.80 -12.69 -9.09
N LEU A 121 -3.41 -11.53 -9.62
CA LEU A 121 -2.06 -11.26 -10.12
C LEU A 121 -1.02 -11.34 -8.99
N ALA A 122 -1.33 -10.80 -7.83
CA ALA A 122 -0.47 -10.85 -6.65
C ALA A 122 -0.17 -12.31 -6.24
N ARG A 123 -1.18 -13.17 -6.21
CA ARG A 123 -1.03 -14.60 -5.93
C ARG A 123 -0.21 -15.33 -6.99
N SER A 124 -0.47 -15.01 -8.26
CA SER A 124 0.13 -15.73 -9.41
C SER A 124 1.58 -15.32 -9.66
N TYR A 125 1.93 -14.05 -9.43
CA TYR A 125 3.19 -13.47 -9.89
C TYR A 125 4.05 -12.87 -8.77
N PHE A 126 3.50 -12.58 -7.58
CA PHE A 126 4.18 -11.88 -6.50
C PHE A 126 4.34 -12.70 -5.21
N PHE A 127 4.39 -14.03 -5.31
CA PHE A 127 4.69 -14.97 -4.24
C PHE A 127 3.75 -14.90 -3.01
N VAL A 128 2.53 -14.38 -3.17
CA VAL A 128 1.59 -14.18 -2.05
C VAL A 128 1.19 -15.50 -1.42
N ASP A 129 0.83 -16.52 -2.21
CA ASP A 129 0.44 -17.84 -1.69
C ASP A 129 1.60 -18.55 -0.98
N GLU A 130 2.83 -18.30 -1.41
CA GLU A 130 4.03 -18.78 -0.75
C GLU A 130 4.20 -18.11 0.61
N ALA A 131 4.10 -16.79 0.67
CA ALA A 131 4.21 -16.01 1.91
C ALA A 131 3.12 -16.39 2.94
N ILE A 132 1.88 -16.65 2.49
CA ILE A 132 0.80 -17.15 3.35
C ILE A 132 1.19 -18.49 3.98
N ARG A 133 1.74 -19.43 3.21
CA ARG A 133 2.18 -20.72 3.73
C ARG A 133 3.38 -20.60 4.65
N GLU A 134 4.42 -19.87 4.25
CA GLU A 134 5.66 -19.69 5.01
C GLU A 134 5.42 -18.93 6.34
N SER A 135 4.47 -18.01 6.35
CA SER A 135 4.08 -17.29 7.57
C SER A 135 3.13 -18.07 8.50
N ASN A 136 2.79 -19.34 8.17
CA ASN A 136 1.79 -20.13 8.90
C ASN A 136 0.44 -19.40 9.07
N GLY A 137 0.00 -18.68 8.03
CA GLY A 137 -1.26 -17.96 8.00
C GLY A 137 -1.26 -16.64 8.76
N ARG A 138 -0.10 -16.11 9.15
CA ARG A 138 0.02 -14.74 9.70
C ARG A 138 -0.27 -13.67 8.66
N LEU A 139 0.01 -13.92 7.37
CA LEU A 139 -0.46 -13.11 6.26
C LEU A 139 -1.83 -13.62 5.80
N ARG A 140 -2.81 -12.72 5.74
CA ARG A 140 -4.13 -12.97 5.16
C ARG A 140 -4.43 -11.89 4.14
N VAL A 141 -4.75 -12.27 2.91
CA VAL A 141 -5.09 -11.36 1.83
C VAL A 141 -6.55 -11.54 1.45
N GLN A 142 -7.30 -10.44 1.46
CA GLN A 142 -8.75 -10.41 1.20
C GLN A 142 -9.07 -9.38 0.12
N VAL A 143 -10.03 -9.72 -0.74
CA VAL A 143 -10.62 -8.75 -1.68
C VAL A 143 -11.71 -8.00 -0.93
N ALA A 144 -11.48 -6.71 -0.67
CA ALA A 144 -12.42 -5.86 0.06
C ALA A 144 -12.15 -4.37 -0.21
N ASP A 145 -13.21 -3.56 -0.14
CA ASP A 145 -13.11 -2.11 -0.07
C ASP A 145 -12.62 -1.69 1.32
N GLY A 146 -11.47 -1.00 1.38
CA GLY A 146 -10.85 -0.57 2.64
C GLY A 146 -11.71 0.41 3.42
N VAL A 147 -12.47 1.30 2.74
CA VAL A 147 -13.36 2.27 3.39
C VAL A 147 -14.52 1.54 4.08
N GLU A 148 -15.20 0.65 3.36
CA GLU A 148 -16.30 -0.12 3.93
C GLU A 148 -15.84 -1.11 5.02
N TYR A 149 -14.62 -1.64 4.88
CA TYR A 149 -14.04 -2.53 5.89
C TYR A 149 -13.79 -1.79 7.21
N ILE A 150 -13.12 -0.64 7.19
CA ILE A 150 -12.86 0.19 8.38
C ILE A 150 -14.18 0.63 9.03
N LYS A 151 -15.14 1.08 8.23
CA LYS A 151 -16.46 1.48 8.71
C LYS A 151 -17.18 0.33 9.44
N SER A 152 -17.18 -0.86 8.83
CA SER A 152 -17.79 -2.05 9.43
C SER A 152 -17.08 -2.48 10.72
N LEU A 153 -15.74 -2.38 10.73
CA LEU A 153 -14.92 -2.70 11.87
C LEU A 153 -15.18 -1.74 13.05
N ALA A 154 -15.27 -0.44 12.77
CA ALA A 154 -15.57 0.60 13.75
C ALA A 154 -16.96 0.40 14.40
N ILE A 155 -17.96 -0.06 13.63
CA ILE A 155 -19.31 -0.35 14.15
C ILE A 155 -19.31 -1.63 15.00
N SER A 156 -18.59 -2.68 14.55
CA SER A 156 -18.65 -3.99 15.22
C SER A 156 -17.86 -4.04 16.52
N ASP A 157 -16.86 -3.18 16.70
CA ASP A 157 -15.93 -3.10 17.83
C ASP A 157 -15.27 -4.44 18.24
N ASN A 158 -15.21 -5.38 17.30
CA ASN A 158 -14.79 -6.76 17.55
C ASN A 158 -13.28 -6.97 17.44
N LYS A 159 -12.56 -6.06 16.78
CA LYS A 159 -11.13 -6.19 16.50
C LYS A 159 -10.48 -4.81 16.43
N ARG A 160 -9.29 -4.71 16.99
CA ARG A 160 -8.41 -3.56 16.87
C ARG A 160 -7.05 -3.99 16.37
N TYR A 161 -6.36 -3.10 15.67
CA TYR A 161 -5.02 -3.32 15.14
C TYR A 161 -4.02 -2.45 15.88
N ASP A 162 -2.79 -2.93 16.01
CA ASP A 162 -1.68 -2.15 16.56
C ASP A 162 -1.16 -1.13 15.54
N ALA A 163 -1.29 -1.45 14.24
CA ALA A 163 -1.07 -0.49 13.18
C ALA A 163 -2.07 -0.70 12.02
N ILE A 164 -2.48 0.41 11.42
CA ILE A 164 -3.25 0.45 10.17
C ILE A 164 -2.42 1.24 9.16
N LEU A 165 -2.09 0.58 8.05
CA LEU A 165 -1.27 1.13 6.97
C LEU A 165 -2.18 1.39 5.77
N ASN A 166 -2.00 2.53 5.13
CA ASN A 166 -2.79 2.92 3.96
C ASN A 166 -1.87 3.28 2.79
N ASP A 167 -1.97 2.49 1.72
CA ASP A 167 -1.32 2.69 0.43
C ASP A 167 -2.36 2.72 -0.70
N CYS A 168 -3.57 3.23 -0.38
CA CYS A 168 -4.63 3.40 -1.36
C CYS A 168 -4.47 4.75 -2.06
N PHE A 169 -4.50 4.72 -3.38
CA PHE A 169 -4.38 5.92 -4.20
C PHE A 169 -5.56 6.11 -5.13
N SER A 170 -5.86 7.39 -5.41
CA SER A 170 -6.72 7.85 -6.50
C SER A 170 -5.95 8.96 -7.22
N GLY A 171 -5.15 8.57 -8.22
CA GLY A 171 -4.08 9.41 -8.76
C GLY A 171 -2.86 9.44 -7.82
N GLU A 172 -2.46 10.63 -7.33
CA GLU A 172 -1.26 10.83 -6.49
C GLU A 172 -1.57 10.92 -4.99
N VAL A 173 -2.85 10.87 -4.60
CA VAL A 173 -3.29 11.06 -3.21
C VAL A 173 -4.24 9.95 -2.78
N PRO A 174 -4.44 9.76 -1.46
CA PRO A 174 -5.48 8.86 -0.98
C PRO A 174 -6.87 9.24 -1.50
N PRO A 175 -7.79 8.28 -1.67
CA PRO A 175 -9.16 8.57 -2.04
C PRO A 175 -9.80 9.61 -1.12
N ALA A 176 -10.61 10.53 -1.66
CA ALA A 176 -11.21 11.63 -0.89
C ALA A 176 -11.97 11.17 0.37
N ALA A 177 -12.57 9.98 0.34
CA ALA A 177 -13.21 9.38 1.50
C ALA A 177 -12.23 9.12 2.66
N MET A 178 -10.95 8.86 2.37
CA MET A 178 -9.90 8.60 3.35
C MET A 178 -9.18 9.87 3.86
N MET A 179 -9.61 11.04 3.39
CA MET A 179 -9.04 12.35 3.77
C MET A 179 -9.97 13.16 4.70
N THR A 180 -10.96 12.52 5.30
CA THR A 180 -11.99 13.18 6.13
C THR A 180 -11.78 12.97 7.63
N VAL A 181 -12.29 13.88 8.45
CA VAL A 181 -12.32 13.71 9.92
C VAL A 181 -13.10 12.45 10.32
N GLU A 182 -14.17 12.12 9.59
CA GLU A 182 -14.93 10.88 9.84
C GLU A 182 -14.06 9.65 9.65
N TRP A 183 -13.31 9.58 8.55
CA TRP A 183 -12.34 8.51 8.29
C TRP A 183 -11.30 8.40 9.40
N MET A 184 -10.65 9.50 9.76
CA MET A 184 -9.66 9.53 10.83
C MET A 184 -10.23 9.03 12.16
N SER A 185 -11.46 9.41 12.49
CA SER A 185 -12.16 8.95 13.69
C SER A 185 -12.45 7.46 13.67
N GLN A 186 -12.86 6.91 12.53
CA GLN A 186 -13.10 5.47 12.36
C GLN A 186 -11.78 4.68 12.46
N VAL A 187 -10.72 5.15 11.83
CA VAL A 187 -9.38 4.55 11.91
C VAL A 187 -8.88 4.57 13.37
N ALA A 188 -8.95 5.71 14.04
CA ALA A 188 -8.56 5.82 15.46
C ALA A 188 -9.34 4.84 16.34
N HIS A 189 -10.64 4.65 16.08
CA HIS A 189 -11.45 3.68 16.81
C HIS A 189 -10.98 2.23 16.57
N CYS A 190 -10.50 1.91 15.37
CA CYS A 190 -10.00 0.58 14.99
C CYS A 190 -8.57 0.29 15.46
N LEU A 191 -7.85 1.27 16.01
CA LEU A 191 -6.52 1.09 16.58
C LEU A 191 -6.59 0.68 18.05
N THR A 192 -5.61 -0.07 18.52
CA THR A 192 -5.35 -0.26 19.96
C THR A 192 -4.86 1.06 20.60
N PRO A 193 -4.98 1.27 21.93
CA PRO A 193 -4.33 2.40 22.59
C PRO A 193 -2.82 2.41 22.30
N GLY A 194 -2.29 3.56 21.90
CA GLY A 194 -0.90 3.69 21.42
C GLY A 194 -0.62 3.18 20.01
N GLY A 195 -1.63 2.62 19.34
CA GLY A 195 -1.51 2.13 17.96
C GLY A 195 -1.34 3.25 16.95
N ARG A 196 -0.81 2.93 15.77
CA ARG A 196 -0.45 3.91 14.74
C ARG A 196 -1.23 3.73 13.44
N TYR A 197 -1.59 4.86 12.83
CA TYR A 197 -2.05 4.94 11.45
C TYR A 197 -0.96 5.58 10.59
N LEU A 198 -0.54 4.90 9.52
CA LEU A 198 0.44 5.38 8.57
C LEU A 198 -0.20 5.42 7.18
N THR A 199 -0.10 6.56 6.49
CA THR A 199 -0.57 6.68 5.11
C THR A 199 0.47 7.32 4.22
N ASN A 200 0.73 6.68 3.08
CA ASN A 200 1.60 7.22 2.04
C ASN A 200 0.84 8.29 1.23
N VAL A 201 1.51 9.38 0.93
CA VAL A 201 1.01 10.50 0.13
C VAL A 201 2.12 10.97 -0.80
N VAL A 202 1.83 11.17 -2.07
CA VAL A 202 2.76 11.83 -3.00
C VAL A 202 2.38 13.30 -3.08
N SER A 203 3.21 14.19 -2.51
CA SER A 203 2.90 15.61 -2.39
C SER A 203 4.15 16.44 -2.17
N ALA A 204 4.11 17.74 -2.51
CA ALA A 204 5.01 18.73 -1.91
C ALA A 204 4.66 18.92 -0.43
N GLN A 205 5.64 19.34 0.38
CA GLN A 205 5.42 19.63 1.80
C GLN A 205 4.86 21.04 2.00
N VAL A 206 5.14 21.97 1.09
CA VAL A 206 4.70 23.37 1.13
C VAL A 206 4.37 23.91 -0.26
N GLY A 207 3.61 25.01 -0.33
CA GLY A 207 3.26 25.70 -1.57
C GLY A 207 2.03 25.11 -2.27
N GLU A 208 1.84 25.45 -3.53
CA GLU A 208 0.62 25.06 -4.29
C GLU A 208 0.46 23.54 -4.40
N GLY A 209 1.56 22.79 -4.44
CA GLY A 209 1.56 21.33 -4.52
C GLY A 209 1.19 20.61 -3.19
N ALA A 210 1.08 21.33 -2.07
CA ALA A 210 0.82 20.76 -0.75
C ALA A 210 -0.67 20.74 -0.35
N HIS A 211 -1.57 21.25 -1.18
CA HIS A 211 -2.98 21.41 -0.80
C HIS A 211 -3.66 20.13 -0.33
N GLN A 212 -3.42 19.00 -0.98
CA GLN A 212 -4.00 17.71 -0.59
C GLN A 212 -3.42 17.22 0.75
N LEU A 213 -2.12 17.45 0.97
CA LEU A 213 -1.47 17.13 2.22
C LEU A 213 -2.04 18.00 3.37
N GLU A 214 -2.28 19.29 3.14
CA GLU A 214 -2.89 20.19 4.12
C GLU A 214 -4.28 19.71 4.55
N VAL A 215 -5.13 19.31 3.59
CA VAL A 215 -6.47 18.74 3.88
C VAL A 215 -6.36 17.49 4.74
N LEU A 216 -5.42 16.60 4.41
CA LEU A 216 -5.19 15.37 5.15
C LEU A 216 -4.69 15.65 6.58
N LEU A 217 -3.75 16.59 6.73
CA LEU A 217 -3.20 17.02 8.01
C LEU A 217 -4.27 17.65 8.90
N ASP A 218 -5.11 18.53 8.36
CA ASP A 218 -6.21 19.15 9.10
C ASP A 218 -7.19 18.11 9.65
N ALA A 219 -7.53 17.10 8.83
CA ALA A 219 -8.37 16.00 9.28
C ALA A 219 -7.68 15.15 10.36
N ALA A 220 -6.39 14.84 10.21
CA ALA A 220 -5.62 14.05 11.16
C ALA A 220 -5.48 14.76 12.51
N HIS A 221 -5.09 16.04 12.53
CA HIS A 221 -4.94 16.83 13.75
C HIS A 221 -6.25 17.04 14.52
N THR A 222 -7.40 16.90 13.86
CA THR A 222 -8.71 16.97 14.55
C THR A 222 -8.93 15.75 15.44
N VAL A 223 -8.28 14.60 15.16
CA VAL A 223 -8.55 13.31 15.82
C VAL A 223 -7.35 12.78 16.60
N PHE A 224 -6.15 12.94 16.09
CA PHE A 224 -4.93 12.41 16.68
C PHE A 224 -4.13 13.53 17.36
N GLU A 225 -3.62 13.23 18.56
CA GLU A 225 -2.77 14.19 19.30
C GLU A 225 -1.35 14.27 18.75
N GLN A 226 -0.85 13.15 18.20
CA GLN A 226 0.47 13.05 17.60
C GLN A 226 0.31 12.78 16.12
N VAL A 227 0.74 13.73 15.31
CA VAL A 227 0.71 13.68 13.84
C VAL A 227 2.06 14.17 13.35
N GLU A 228 2.72 13.36 12.53
CA GLU A 228 4.04 13.63 11.98
C GLU A 228 4.07 13.35 10.48
N ILE A 229 4.86 14.11 9.73
CA ILE A 229 5.17 13.86 8.32
C ILE A 229 6.65 13.49 8.22
N VAL A 230 6.91 12.36 7.59
CA VAL A 230 8.27 11.88 7.32
C VAL A 230 8.46 11.77 5.81
N PRO A 231 9.30 12.60 5.17
CA PRO A 231 9.61 12.52 3.75
C PRO A 231 10.51 11.31 3.46
N LEU A 232 10.39 10.74 2.26
CA LEU A 232 11.29 9.68 1.80
C LEU A 232 12.72 10.23 1.64
N ASP A 233 12.85 11.40 1.02
CA ASP A 233 14.13 12.12 0.95
C ASP A 233 14.08 13.37 1.85
N PRO A 234 14.75 13.35 3.03
CA PRO A 234 14.75 14.50 3.93
C PRO A 234 15.51 15.72 3.38
N GLU A 235 16.28 15.57 2.31
CA GLU A 235 17.04 16.65 1.67
C GLU A 235 16.32 17.25 0.44
N ILE A 236 15.17 16.69 0.04
CA ILE A 236 14.40 17.21 -1.11
C ILE A 236 13.92 18.65 -0.84
N ASP A 237 13.85 19.46 -1.90
CA ASP A 237 13.20 20.76 -1.79
C ASP A 237 11.73 20.57 -1.37
N PRO A 238 11.27 21.17 -0.27
CA PRO A 238 9.91 20.95 0.24
C PRO A 238 8.80 21.42 -0.72
N THR A 239 9.14 22.13 -1.79
CA THR A 239 8.19 22.50 -2.86
C THR A 239 8.07 21.44 -3.96
N GLU A 240 8.98 20.47 -4.00
CA GLU A 240 8.95 19.35 -4.95
C GLU A 240 8.15 18.18 -4.37
N PRO A 241 7.40 17.43 -5.20
CA PRO A 241 6.65 16.27 -4.73
C PRO A 241 7.57 15.10 -4.37
N ASP A 242 7.29 14.45 -3.25
CA ASP A 242 7.95 13.25 -2.77
C ASP A 242 6.92 12.30 -2.15
N ASN A 243 7.32 11.05 -1.89
CA ASN A 243 6.58 10.18 -1.01
C ASN A 243 6.74 10.65 0.43
N LEU A 244 5.61 10.98 1.05
CA LEU A 244 5.54 11.43 2.43
C LEU A 244 4.74 10.41 3.24
N MET A 245 5.30 9.99 4.38
CA MET A 245 4.55 9.15 5.31
C MET A 245 3.90 10.02 6.38
N LEU A 246 2.58 10.12 6.36
CA LEU A 246 1.82 10.67 7.49
C LEU A 246 1.72 9.60 8.57
N VAL A 247 2.21 9.89 9.76
CA VAL A 247 2.17 9.02 10.95
C VAL A 247 1.28 9.64 11.99
N CYS A 248 0.20 8.95 12.36
CA CYS A 248 -0.72 9.38 13.41
C CYS A 248 -0.70 8.34 14.55
N GLN A 249 -0.62 8.78 15.81
CA GLN A 249 -0.66 7.88 16.95
C GLN A 249 -1.94 8.10 17.77
N ARG A 250 -2.62 7.01 18.07
CA ARG A 250 -3.76 7.01 18.99
C ARG A 250 -3.28 7.16 20.44
N ALA A 251 -3.92 8.05 21.20
CA ALA A 251 -3.72 8.20 22.63
C ALA A 251 -4.06 6.91 23.41
#